data_29d9a0b8e583de98602b27714ef3ed7b
#
_entry.id   29d9a0b8e583de98602b27714ef3ed7b
#
_cell.length_a   1.000
_cell.length_b   1.000
_cell.length_c   1.000
_cell.angle_alpha   90.00
_cell.angle_beta   90.00
_cell.angle_gamma   90.00
#
_symmetry.space_group_name_H-M   'P 1'
#
loop_
_entity.id
_entity.type
_entity.pdbx_description
1 polymer ?
#
loop_
_entity_poly.entity_id
_entity_poly.type
_entity_poly.pdbx_seq_one_letter_code
_entity_poly.pdbx_strand_id
1 'polypeptide(L)'
;VTPATEPMLQLLAPDGSYGVEKEYARYGEVIDSLGEDQLKTFYRDMARIRRFDQEAIALQRQGQLGLWVPAIGQEAAQIGSGYAVGKNDHIFPSYREHGVAITHGVELMSILKMMRGVNHGGWNPEETRFHLYAIVLGSQVLHAVGYAMGVKLDGRVGTGDLDNDLAVISYFGDGATAEGDVSESLLFAAINEAPIVFFIQNNQWAISSNIASQTKVPLYRRGEGFGVPGLRVDGNDVLACYAATKIHMDEAREGKGPYLLEALTYRIGAHTTSDDPTKYRDEEEVEYWRQRDPIARFEVFLRRQG
;
A
#
# COMPACT_ATOMS: atom_id res chain seq x y z
N VAL A 1 4.38 6.96 -21.04
CA VAL A 1 5.35 7.82 -20.33
C VAL A 1 6.31 6.89 -19.60
N THR A 2 7.55 6.86 -20.03
CA THR A 2 8.60 6.01 -19.45
C THR A 2 8.95 6.52 -18.04
N PRO A 3 8.86 5.70 -16.98
CA PRO A 3 9.22 6.13 -15.61
C PRO A 3 10.72 6.37 -15.40
N ALA A 4 11.54 6.30 -16.43
CA ALA A 4 12.99 6.10 -16.37
C ALA A 4 13.84 7.32 -15.94
N THR A 5 13.25 8.44 -15.54
CA THR A 5 14.02 9.65 -15.16
C THR A 5 13.80 10.15 -13.74
N GLU A 6 12.85 9.56 -13.02
CA GLU A 6 12.56 9.99 -11.64
C GLU A 6 13.24 9.05 -10.63
N PRO A 7 13.85 9.58 -9.56
CA PRO A 7 14.44 8.76 -8.51
C PRO A 7 13.38 7.86 -7.88
N MET A 8 13.73 6.59 -7.67
CA MET A 8 12.84 5.60 -7.11
C MET A 8 13.64 4.62 -6.23
N LEU A 9 13.23 4.49 -4.99
CA LEU A 9 13.80 3.47 -4.11
C LEU A 9 13.48 2.08 -4.65
N GLN A 10 14.52 1.33 -4.98
CA GLN A 10 14.48 -0.08 -5.34
C GLN A 10 15.64 -0.79 -4.67
N LEU A 11 15.36 -1.89 -3.98
CA LEU A 11 16.35 -2.75 -3.32
C LEU A 11 16.46 -4.09 -4.03
N LEU A 12 15.38 -4.53 -4.65
CA LEU A 12 15.29 -5.79 -5.38
C LEU A 12 14.93 -5.52 -6.85
N ALA A 13 15.86 -5.78 -7.75
CA ALA A 13 15.64 -5.62 -9.19
C ALA A 13 14.65 -6.67 -9.75
N PRO A 14 14.04 -6.45 -10.93
CA PRO A 14 13.10 -7.38 -11.54
C PRO A 14 13.63 -8.81 -11.74
N ASP A 15 14.94 -8.98 -11.89
CA ASP A 15 15.62 -10.28 -12.03
C ASP A 15 15.92 -10.98 -10.69
N GLY A 16 15.47 -10.40 -9.56
CA GLY A 16 15.71 -10.92 -8.21
C GLY A 16 17.11 -10.61 -7.66
N SER A 17 17.89 -9.74 -8.29
CA SER A 17 19.14 -9.26 -7.71
C SER A 17 18.89 -8.20 -6.64
N TYR A 18 19.57 -8.32 -5.50
CA TYR A 18 19.52 -7.36 -4.39
C TYR A 18 20.67 -6.38 -4.49
N GLY A 19 20.41 -5.11 -4.30
CA GLY A 19 21.41 -4.06 -4.27
C GLY A 19 20.87 -2.78 -3.63
N VAL A 20 21.74 -2.05 -2.93
CA VAL A 20 21.38 -0.81 -2.25
C VAL A 20 22.23 0.32 -2.81
N GLU A 21 21.62 1.30 -3.45
CA GLU A 21 22.29 2.52 -3.86
C GLU A 21 22.69 3.35 -2.63
N LYS A 22 23.82 4.07 -2.72
CA LYS A 22 24.37 4.81 -1.59
C LYS A 22 23.39 5.79 -0.95
N GLU A 23 22.55 6.43 -1.75
CA GLU A 23 21.54 7.39 -1.28
C GLU A 23 20.40 6.71 -0.50
N TYR A 24 20.21 5.40 -0.69
CA TYR A 24 19.20 4.59 -0.02
C TYR A 24 19.76 3.68 1.08
N ALA A 25 20.99 3.89 1.53
CA ALA A 25 21.68 3.04 2.51
C ALA A 25 20.84 2.75 3.76
N ARG A 26 20.14 3.76 4.32
CA ARG A 26 19.28 3.59 5.51
C ARG A 26 18.16 2.56 5.33
N TYR A 27 17.67 2.39 4.10
CA TYR A 27 16.62 1.40 3.80
C TYR A 27 17.20 -0.01 3.71
N GLY A 28 18.45 -0.15 3.23
CA GLY A 28 19.19 -1.41 3.24
C GLY A 28 19.43 -1.92 4.65
N GLU A 29 19.82 -1.05 5.58
CA GLU A 29 20.07 -1.39 6.99
C GLU A 29 18.81 -2.00 7.66
N VAL A 30 17.61 -1.55 7.29
CA VAL A 30 16.35 -2.14 7.77
C VAL A 30 16.21 -3.58 7.29
N ILE A 31 16.55 -3.84 6.02
CA ILE A 31 16.45 -5.18 5.45
C ILE A 31 17.50 -6.13 6.04
N ASP A 32 18.72 -5.64 6.28
CA ASP A 32 19.78 -6.43 6.89
C ASP A 32 19.44 -6.92 8.31
N SER A 33 18.48 -6.26 8.98
CA SER A 33 17.95 -6.67 10.28
C SER A 33 16.90 -7.78 10.22
N LEU A 34 16.38 -8.13 9.04
CA LEU A 34 15.33 -9.13 8.86
C LEU A 34 15.88 -10.55 8.95
N GLY A 35 15.19 -11.38 9.73
CA GLY A 35 15.46 -12.82 9.77
C GLY A 35 14.84 -13.57 8.59
N GLU A 36 15.35 -14.77 8.33
CA GLU A 36 14.88 -15.67 7.26
C GLU A 36 13.37 -15.95 7.36
N ASP A 37 12.84 -16.16 8.57
CA ASP A 37 11.42 -16.42 8.81
C ASP A 37 10.53 -15.25 8.38
N GLN A 38 10.99 -14.01 8.57
CA GLN A 38 10.27 -12.83 8.12
C GLN A 38 10.24 -12.74 6.58
N LEU A 39 11.35 -13.01 5.93
CA LEU A 39 11.43 -13.06 4.47
C LEU A 39 10.53 -14.16 3.88
N LYS A 40 10.54 -15.36 4.46
CA LYS A 40 9.63 -16.44 4.08
C LYS A 40 8.15 -16.06 4.30
N THR A 41 7.88 -15.31 5.35
CA THR A 41 6.52 -14.80 5.64
C THR A 41 6.05 -13.84 4.56
N PHE A 42 6.88 -12.91 4.09
CA PHE A 42 6.55 -12.01 2.98
C PHE A 42 6.18 -12.81 1.72
N TYR A 43 7.00 -13.80 1.35
CA TYR A 43 6.73 -14.63 0.19
C TYR A 43 5.41 -15.41 0.32
N ARG A 44 5.24 -16.09 1.45
CA ARG A 44 4.03 -16.88 1.74
C ARG A 44 2.77 -16.03 1.62
N ASP A 45 2.78 -14.82 2.20
CA ASP A 45 1.57 -14.02 2.27
C ASP A 45 1.30 -13.25 0.96
N MET A 46 2.32 -12.90 0.17
CA MET A 46 2.11 -12.48 -1.21
C MET A 46 1.46 -13.58 -2.06
N ALA A 47 1.97 -14.81 -1.98
CA ALA A 47 1.39 -15.97 -2.68
C ALA A 47 -0.03 -16.28 -2.20
N ARG A 48 -0.29 -16.14 -0.88
CA ARG A 48 -1.62 -16.32 -0.28
C ARG A 48 -2.63 -15.32 -0.81
N ILE A 49 -2.27 -14.05 -0.94
CA ILE A 49 -3.17 -13.00 -1.48
C ILE A 49 -3.43 -13.25 -2.97
N ARG A 50 -2.40 -13.60 -3.75
CA ARG A 50 -2.58 -13.99 -5.16
C ARG A 50 -3.57 -15.16 -5.31
N ARG A 51 -3.43 -16.18 -4.48
CA ARG A 51 -4.35 -17.32 -4.48
C ARG A 51 -5.74 -16.92 -4.05
N PHE A 52 -5.87 -16.06 -3.05
CA PHE A 52 -7.15 -15.54 -2.58
C PHE A 52 -7.91 -14.78 -3.66
N ASP A 53 -7.25 -13.93 -4.43
CA ASP A 53 -7.83 -13.24 -5.57
C ASP A 53 -8.39 -14.22 -6.61
N GLN A 54 -7.62 -15.26 -6.94
CA GLN A 54 -8.05 -16.28 -7.91
C GLN A 54 -9.31 -17.01 -7.45
N GLU A 55 -9.36 -17.42 -6.19
CA GLU A 55 -10.54 -18.08 -5.61
C GLU A 55 -11.74 -17.13 -5.51
N ALA A 56 -11.54 -15.88 -5.12
CA ALA A 56 -12.60 -14.89 -5.02
C ALA A 56 -13.20 -14.53 -6.41
N ILE A 57 -12.36 -14.44 -7.44
CA ILE A 57 -12.82 -14.27 -8.83
C ILE A 57 -13.65 -15.48 -9.26
N ALA A 58 -13.21 -16.70 -8.94
CA ALA A 58 -13.95 -17.92 -9.25
C ALA A 58 -15.31 -17.96 -8.52
N LEU A 59 -15.37 -17.60 -7.25
CA LEU A 59 -16.59 -17.48 -6.47
C LEU A 59 -17.54 -16.43 -7.05
N GLN A 60 -17.03 -15.29 -7.49
CA GLN A 60 -17.83 -14.25 -8.14
C GLN A 60 -18.45 -14.75 -9.46
N ARG A 61 -17.66 -15.45 -10.30
CA ARG A 61 -18.16 -16.05 -11.55
C ARG A 61 -19.23 -17.11 -11.33
N GLN A 62 -19.23 -17.78 -10.16
CA GLN A 62 -20.25 -18.71 -9.73
C GLN A 62 -21.46 -18.03 -9.08
N GLY A 63 -21.51 -16.70 -9.03
CA GLY A 63 -22.58 -15.94 -8.40
C GLY A 63 -22.59 -15.98 -6.87
N GLN A 64 -21.47 -16.42 -6.24
CA GLN A 64 -21.34 -16.46 -4.77
C GLN A 64 -20.95 -15.12 -4.18
N LEU A 65 -20.28 -14.25 -4.95
CA LEU A 65 -19.97 -12.87 -4.58
C LEU A 65 -20.66 -11.91 -5.54
N GLY A 66 -21.11 -10.77 -5.03
CA GLY A 66 -21.67 -9.71 -5.86
C GLY A 66 -20.62 -9.02 -6.71
N LEU A 67 -19.45 -8.79 -6.12
CA LEU A 67 -18.31 -8.13 -6.73
C LEU A 67 -17.01 -8.66 -6.12
N TRP A 68 -15.92 -8.63 -6.90
CA TRP A 68 -14.57 -8.77 -6.36
C TRP A 68 -13.65 -7.68 -6.94
N VAL A 69 -12.70 -7.23 -6.11
CA VAL A 69 -11.73 -6.19 -6.45
C VAL A 69 -10.33 -6.79 -6.34
N PRO A 70 -9.74 -7.31 -7.43
CA PRO A 70 -8.46 -8.02 -7.38
C PRO A 70 -7.30 -7.10 -6.99
N ALA A 71 -6.35 -7.63 -6.18
CA ALA A 71 -5.10 -6.96 -5.83
C ALA A 71 -3.90 -7.47 -6.66
N ILE A 72 -4.14 -8.34 -7.66
CA ILE A 72 -3.10 -8.96 -8.48
C ILE A 72 -2.15 -7.91 -9.08
N GLY A 73 -0.86 -8.08 -8.83
CA GLY A 73 0.22 -7.16 -9.24
C GLY A 73 0.64 -6.18 -8.14
N GLN A 74 -0.12 -6.05 -7.07
CA GLN A 74 0.12 -5.10 -5.97
C GLN A 74 0.50 -5.79 -4.65
N GLU A 75 0.79 -7.08 -4.68
CA GLU A 75 1.03 -7.89 -3.49
C GLU A 75 2.23 -7.39 -2.68
N ALA A 76 3.32 -6.99 -3.36
CA ALA A 76 4.52 -6.49 -2.68
C ALA A 76 4.28 -5.16 -1.97
N ALA A 77 3.57 -4.23 -2.61
CA ALA A 77 3.21 -2.95 -2.00
C ALA A 77 2.39 -3.18 -0.72
N GLN A 78 1.43 -4.12 -0.75
CA GLN A 78 0.54 -4.38 0.37
C GLN A 78 1.20 -5.19 1.49
N ILE A 79 1.90 -6.26 1.17
CA ILE A 79 2.54 -7.12 2.18
C ILE A 79 3.74 -6.40 2.81
N GLY A 80 4.58 -5.75 1.99
CA GLY A 80 5.72 -4.99 2.51
C GLY A 80 5.28 -3.89 3.46
N SER A 81 4.40 -3.00 3.02
CA SER A 81 3.91 -1.91 3.85
C SER A 81 3.11 -2.40 5.06
N GLY A 82 2.25 -3.41 4.88
CA GLY A 82 1.42 -3.94 5.96
C GLY A 82 2.23 -4.51 7.13
N TYR A 83 3.31 -5.24 6.85
CA TYR A 83 4.21 -5.75 7.90
C TYR A 83 5.10 -4.67 8.54
N ALA A 84 5.23 -3.52 7.94
CA ALA A 84 5.97 -2.38 8.49
C ALA A 84 5.17 -1.58 9.52
N VAL A 85 3.84 -1.71 9.52
CA VAL A 85 2.94 -1.02 10.44
C VAL A 85 2.97 -1.72 11.81
N GLY A 86 3.14 -0.95 12.87
CA GLY A 86 3.19 -1.46 14.23
C GLY A 86 1.82 -1.93 14.75
N LYS A 87 1.84 -2.80 15.76
CA LYS A 87 0.62 -3.40 16.35
C LYS A 87 -0.39 -2.38 16.91
N ASN A 88 0.09 -1.19 17.31
CA ASN A 88 -0.72 -0.14 17.91
C ASN A 88 -1.16 0.92 16.89
N ASP A 89 -0.51 0.95 15.71
CA ASP A 89 -0.83 1.91 14.67
C ASP A 89 -2.19 1.63 14.03
N HIS A 90 -2.79 2.67 13.47
CA HIS A 90 -4.09 2.53 12.81
C HIS A 90 -3.97 2.65 11.29
N ILE A 91 -4.69 1.79 10.58
CA ILE A 91 -4.70 1.67 9.12
C ILE A 91 -6.06 2.08 8.57
N PHE A 92 -6.05 3.06 7.67
CA PHE A 92 -7.24 3.51 6.95
C PHE A 92 -7.14 3.09 5.48
N PRO A 93 -7.75 1.96 5.10
CA PRO A 93 -7.70 1.41 3.75
C PRO A 93 -8.71 2.06 2.82
N SER A 94 -8.50 1.90 1.51
CA SER A 94 -9.57 2.03 0.54
C SER A 94 -10.40 0.73 0.48
N TYR A 95 -10.48 0.07 -0.65
CA TYR A 95 -11.27 -1.17 -0.79
C TYR A 95 -10.48 -2.34 -1.41
N ARG A 96 -9.17 -2.16 -1.62
CA ARG A 96 -8.30 -3.15 -2.31
C ARG A 96 -7.20 -3.71 -1.43
N GLU A 97 -7.02 -3.24 -0.22
CA GLU A 97 -5.88 -3.54 0.66
C GLU A 97 -6.02 -4.90 1.37
N HIS A 98 -6.39 -5.95 0.62
CA HIS A 98 -6.57 -7.31 1.16
C HIS A 98 -5.28 -7.88 1.77
N GLY A 99 -4.12 -7.58 1.14
CA GLY A 99 -2.82 -7.96 1.66
C GLY A 99 -2.49 -7.27 2.98
N VAL A 100 -2.77 -5.97 3.09
CA VAL A 100 -2.57 -5.23 4.34
C VAL A 100 -3.52 -5.75 5.43
N ALA A 101 -4.78 -6.06 5.09
CA ALA A 101 -5.76 -6.58 6.03
C ALA A 101 -5.28 -7.86 6.74
N ILE A 102 -4.69 -8.81 6.00
CA ILE A 102 -4.22 -10.08 6.60
C ILE A 102 -3.01 -9.90 7.51
N THR A 103 -2.14 -8.91 7.25
CA THR A 103 -0.99 -8.65 8.14
C THR A 103 -1.41 -8.14 9.50
N HIS A 104 -2.65 -7.64 9.63
CA HIS A 104 -3.26 -7.14 10.86
C HIS A 104 -4.39 -8.03 11.38
N GLY A 105 -4.40 -9.31 10.98
CA GLY A 105 -5.27 -10.33 11.55
C GLY A 105 -6.71 -10.32 11.03
N VAL A 106 -7.03 -9.56 10.00
CA VAL A 106 -8.35 -9.66 9.35
C VAL A 106 -8.47 -11.01 8.65
N GLU A 107 -9.49 -11.75 9.00
CA GLU A 107 -9.74 -13.05 8.38
C GLU A 107 -10.22 -12.87 6.93
N LEU A 108 -9.64 -13.64 6.00
CA LEU A 108 -10.05 -13.64 4.59
C LEU A 108 -11.56 -13.94 4.41
N MET A 109 -12.12 -14.79 5.29
CA MET A 109 -13.55 -15.09 5.27
C MET A 109 -14.41 -13.87 5.61
N SER A 110 -13.95 -12.96 6.45
CA SER A 110 -14.66 -11.72 6.78
C SER A 110 -14.74 -10.79 5.56
N ILE A 111 -13.67 -10.72 4.75
CA ILE A 111 -13.65 -9.98 3.49
C ILE A 111 -14.66 -10.59 2.49
N LEU A 112 -14.67 -11.92 2.34
CA LEU A 112 -15.62 -12.60 1.45
C LEU A 112 -17.07 -12.39 1.89
N LYS A 113 -17.37 -12.48 3.20
CA LYS A 113 -18.71 -12.25 3.74
C LYS A 113 -19.20 -10.82 3.47
N MET A 114 -18.30 -9.84 3.58
CA MET A 114 -18.60 -8.44 3.26
C MET A 114 -18.88 -8.29 1.76
N MET A 115 -18.04 -8.82 0.87
CA MET A 115 -18.23 -8.77 -0.59
C MET A 115 -19.45 -9.57 -1.07
N ARG A 116 -19.92 -10.53 -0.28
CA ARG A 116 -21.17 -11.25 -0.50
C ARG A 116 -22.39 -10.46 -0.02
N GLY A 117 -22.23 -9.43 0.81
CA GLY A 117 -23.30 -8.65 1.40
C GLY A 117 -24.04 -9.34 2.56
N VAL A 118 -23.41 -10.35 3.20
CA VAL A 118 -24.00 -11.06 4.35
C VAL A 118 -23.46 -10.56 5.69
N ASN A 119 -22.43 -9.72 5.66
CA ASN A 119 -21.87 -9.05 6.84
C ASN A 119 -21.52 -7.61 6.46
N HIS A 120 -22.23 -6.65 7.05
CA HIS A 120 -22.00 -5.22 6.77
C HIS A 120 -20.92 -4.61 7.65
N GLY A 121 -20.59 -5.23 8.79
CA GLY A 121 -19.57 -4.74 9.72
C GLY A 121 -18.15 -5.17 9.40
N GLY A 122 -17.98 -6.18 8.52
CA GLY A 122 -16.67 -6.71 8.15
C GLY A 122 -15.94 -7.33 9.36
N TRP A 123 -15.24 -6.53 10.09
CA TRP A 123 -14.40 -6.87 11.28
C TRP A 123 -14.43 -5.74 12.30
N ASN A 124 -13.85 -5.98 13.48
CA ASN A 124 -13.72 -4.97 14.53
C ASN A 124 -12.39 -4.19 14.39
N PRO A 125 -12.42 -2.89 14.03
CA PRO A 125 -11.20 -2.08 13.89
C PRO A 125 -10.43 -1.89 15.21
N GLU A 126 -11.09 -1.96 16.35
CA GLU A 126 -10.42 -1.85 17.66
C GLU A 126 -9.52 -3.04 17.95
N GLU A 127 -9.84 -4.22 17.41
CA GLU A 127 -9.04 -5.44 17.58
C GLU A 127 -7.93 -5.53 16.54
N THR A 128 -8.26 -5.20 15.28
CA THR A 128 -7.35 -5.38 14.13
C THR A 128 -6.51 -4.15 13.83
N ARG A 129 -6.86 -2.97 14.36
CA ARG A 129 -6.30 -1.66 13.99
C ARG A 129 -6.44 -1.33 12.49
N PHE A 130 -7.10 -2.17 11.74
CA PHE A 130 -7.41 -2.01 10.33
C PHE A 130 -8.87 -1.57 10.17
N HIS A 131 -9.08 -0.32 9.77
CA HIS A 131 -10.41 0.25 9.62
C HIS A 131 -11.19 -0.39 8.46
N LEU A 132 -12.49 -0.12 8.42
CA LEU A 132 -13.36 -0.68 7.38
C LEU A 132 -13.02 -0.10 6.01
N TYR A 133 -13.25 -0.88 4.96
CA TYR A 133 -13.06 -0.43 3.59
C TYR A 133 -13.91 0.79 3.26
N ALA A 134 -13.28 1.78 2.62
CA ALA A 134 -13.94 2.98 2.10
C ALA A 134 -14.09 2.85 0.58
N ILE A 135 -15.33 2.84 0.10
CA ILE A 135 -15.63 2.79 -1.34
C ILE A 135 -15.70 4.19 -1.95
N VAL A 136 -16.09 5.20 -1.15
CA VAL A 136 -16.05 6.61 -1.56
C VAL A 136 -14.59 7.06 -1.60
N LEU A 137 -14.09 7.31 -2.81
CA LEU A 137 -12.67 7.60 -3.06
C LEU A 137 -12.20 8.82 -2.26
N GLY A 138 -11.09 8.67 -1.55
CA GLY A 138 -10.45 9.75 -0.79
C GLY A 138 -11.03 9.99 0.61
N SER A 139 -12.26 9.58 0.90
CA SER A 139 -12.91 9.88 2.20
C SER A 139 -12.17 9.34 3.42
N GLN A 140 -11.54 8.16 3.30
CA GLN A 140 -10.75 7.55 4.37
C GLN A 140 -9.52 8.39 4.73
N VAL A 141 -9.02 9.20 3.79
CA VAL A 141 -7.79 9.97 4.00
C VAL A 141 -8.03 11.10 5.00
N LEU A 142 -9.18 11.80 4.89
CA LEU A 142 -9.60 12.82 5.88
C LEU A 142 -9.84 12.20 7.26
N HIS A 143 -10.48 11.02 7.32
CA HIS A 143 -10.69 10.31 8.59
C HIS A 143 -9.35 9.92 9.22
N ALA A 144 -8.38 9.44 8.41
CA ALA A 144 -7.05 9.10 8.88
C ALA A 144 -6.32 10.31 9.48
N VAL A 145 -6.38 11.46 8.81
CA VAL A 145 -5.76 12.70 9.30
C VAL A 145 -6.44 13.16 10.60
N GLY A 146 -7.77 13.15 10.65
CA GLY A 146 -8.50 13.51 11.88
C GLY A 146 -8.14 12.60 13.05
N TYR A 147 -8.01 11.27 12.79
CA TYR A 147 -7.56 10.32 13.80
C TYR A 147 -6.12 10.61 14.26
N ALA A 148 -5.19 10.85 13.32
CA ALA A 148 -3.80 11.18 13.63
C ALA A 148 -3.68 12.49 14.44
N MET A 149 -4.49 13.50 14.14
CA MET A 149 -4.55 14.71 14.95
C MET A 149 -5.02 14.41 16.39
N GLY A 150 -6.03 13.55 16.56
CA GLY A 150 -6.48 13.08 17.86
C GLY A 150 -5.37 12.39 18.64
N VAL A 151 -4.62 11.47 17.99
CA VAL A 151 -3.46 10.80 18.57
C VAL A 151 -2.43 11.78 19.13
N LYS A 152 -2.12 12.83 18.37
CA LYS A 152 -1.19 13.89 18.82
C LYS A 152 -1.76 14.68 20.02
N LEU A 153 -3.05 15.01 19.98
CA LEU A 153 -3.72 15.71 21.09
C LEU A 153 -3.77 14.89 22.37
N ASP A 154 -3.86 13.56 22.26
CA ASP A 154 -3.83 12.63 23.39
C ASP A 154 -2.41 12.41 23.95
N GLY A 155 -1.39 13.06 23.39
CA GLY A 155 0.00 12.95 23.84
C GLY A 155 0.63 11.59 23.55
N ARG A 156 0.20 10.91 22.48
CA ARG A 156 0.66 9.57 22.07
C ARG A 156 1.64 9.60 20.89
N VAL A 157 2.50 10.63 20.86
CA VAL A 157 3.50 10.86 19.80
C VAL A 157 4.77 11.38 20.41
N GLY A 158 5.91 10.78 20.08
CA GLY A 158 7.23 11.26 20.46
C GLY A 158 7.53 11.19 21.96
N THR A 159 6.84 10.31 22.69
CA THR A 159 7.08 10.13 24.14
C THR A 159 8.30 9.24 24.42
N GLY A 160 8.74 8.46 23.43
CA GLY A 160 9.78 7.45 23.54
C GLY A 160 9.29 6.13 24.15
N ASP A 161 8.00 6.01 24.44
CA ASP A 161 7.35 4.78 24.85
C ASP A 161 6.67 4.11 23.65
N LEU A 162 7.28 3.05 23.14
CA LEU A 162 6.80 2.32 21.97
C LEU A 162 5.42 1.64 22.19
N ASP A 163 5.01 1.42 23.42
CA ASP A 163 3.67 0.90 23.72
C ASP A 163 2.62 2.02 23.74
N ASN A 164 3.03 3.26 23.94
CA ASN A 164 2.18 4.43 23.93
C ASN A 164 2.14 5.13 22.58
N ASP A 165 3.32 5.33 21.95
CA ASP A 165 3.45 6.06 20.72
C ASP A 165 2.84 5.29 19.53
N LEU A 166 2.04 5.97 18.73
CA LEU A 166 1.46 5.39 17.53
C LEU A 166 1.40 6.38 16.37
N ALA A 167 1.35 5.84 15.16
CA ALA A 167 1.14 6.58 13.94
C ALA A 167 -0.06 6.01 13.16
N VAL A 168 -0.42 6.71 12.11
CA VAL A 168 -1.52 6.33 11.22
C VAL A 168 -0.97 6.14 9.82
N ILE A 169 -1.49 5.16 9.10
CA ILE A 169 -1.25 5.01 7.66
C ILE A 169 -2.58 5.01 6.91
N SER A 170 -2.63 5.78 5.81
CA SER A 170 -3.81 5.81 4.94
C SER A 170 -3.44 5.34 3.55
N TYR A 171 -4.16 4.34 3.04
CA TYR A 171 -3.99 3.78 1.71
C TYR A 171 -5.00 4.34 0.72
N PHE A 172 -4.53 4.67 -0.49
CA PHE A 172 -5.40 5.07 -1.59
C PHE A 172 -4.71 4.86 -2.94
N GLY A 173 -5.50 4.75 -4.00
CA GLY A 173 -5.00 4.59 -5.36
C GLY A 173 -4.65 5.92 -6.02
N ASP A 174 -3.98 5.83 -7.18
CA ASP A 174 -3.65 6.99 -8.03
C ASP A 174 -4.88 7.84 -8.37
N GLY A 175 -6.02 7.22 -8.69
CA GLY A 175 -7.26 7.93 -8.99
C GLY A 175 -7.78 8.81 -7.86
N ALA A 176 -7.66 8.37 -6.62
CA ALA A 176 -8.09 9.14 -5.46
C ALA A 176 -7.29 10.43 -5.27
N THR A 177 -6.08 10.52 -5.82
CA THR A 177 -5.26 11.74 -5.73
C THR A 177 -5.88 12.95 -6.43
N ALA A 178 -6.88 12.74 -7.28
CA ALA A 178 -7.62 13.83 -7.94
C ALA A 178 -8.77 14.40 -7.09
N GLU A 179 -9.13 13.70 -5.99
CA GLU A 179 -10.18 14.15 -5.07
C GLU A 179 -9.68 15.30 -4.18
N GLY A 180 -10.57 16.26 -3.93
CA GLY A 180 -10.29 17.41 -3.04
C GLY A 180 -9.90 16.95 -1.64
N ASP A 181 -10.57 15.89 -1.13
CA ASP A 181 -10.33 15.30 0.18
C ASP A 181 -8.87 14.92 0.43
N VAL A 182 -8.15 14.44 -0.60
CA VAL A 182 -6.72 14.12 -0.49
C VAL A 182 -5.87 15.38 -0.36
N SER A 183 -6.18 16.44 -1.13
CA SER A 183 -5.47 17.72 -1.04
C SER A 183 -5.68 18.39 0.32
N GLU A 184 -6.91 18.41 0.81
CA GLU A 184 -7.24 18.91 2.14
C GLU A 184 -6.54 18.10 3.24
N SER A 185 -6.49 16.78 3.09
CA SER A 185 -5.80 15.89 4.03
C SER A 185 -4.31 16.21 4.13
N LEU A 186 -3.63 16.41 3.00
CA LEU A 186 -2.21 16.79 2.99
C LEU A 186 -1.99 18.14 3.70
N LEU A 187 -2.85 19.12 3.45
CA LEU A 187 -2.79 20.45 4.09
C LEU A 187 -2.97 20.31 5.61
N PHE A 188 -4.05 19.67 6.06
CA PHE A 188 -4.33 19.50 7.48
C PHE A 188 -3.24 18.69 8.20
N ALA A 189 -2.73 17.64 7.58
CA ALA A 189 -1.64 16.85 8.13
C ALA A 189 -0.37 17.69 8.30
N ALA A 190 -0.02 18.49 7.30
CA ALA A 190 1.18 19.32 7.33
C ALA A 190 1.10 20.41 8.42
N ILE A 191 -0.02 21.16 8.47
CA ILE A 191 -0.20 22.27 9.44
C ILE A 191 -0.20 21.74 10.88
N ASN A 192 -0.77 20.54 11.11
CA ASN A 192 -0.87 19.96 12.44
C ASN A 192 0.32 19.02 12.77
N GLU A 193 1.28 18.84 11.85
CA GLU A 193 2.37 17.88 12.00
C GLU A 193 1.83 16.53 12.47
N ALA A 194 0.80 16.04 11.77
CA ALA A 194 0.10 14.83 12.16
C ALA A 194 0.99 13.59 11.97
N PRO A 195 0.96 12.62 12.91
CA PRO A 195 1.75 11.39 12.83
C PRO A 195 1.16 10.41 11.80
N ILE A 196 1.25 10.76 10.51
CA ILE A 196 0.61 10.00 9.44
C ILE A 196 1.56 9.75 8.26
N VAL A 197 1.43 8.56 7.68
CA VAL A 197 2.00 8.20 6.38
C VAL A 197 0.86 8.03 5.38
N PHE A 198 0.92 8.77 4.29
CA PHE A 198 0.05 8.60 3.12
C PHE A 198 0.70 7.60 2.18
N PHE A 199 0.03 6.50 1.86
CA PHE A 199 0.55 5.45 0.99
C PHE A 199 -0.27 5.34 -0.29
N ILE A 200 0.29 5.84 -1.40
CA ILE A 200 -0.35 5.77 -2.72
C ILE A 200 0.03 4.45 -3.39
N GLN A 201 -0.93 3.58 -3.62
CA GLN A 201 -0.76 2.45 -4.53
C GLN A 201 -0.99 2.94 -5.97
N ASN A 202 0.07 3.48 -6.60
CA ASN A 202 0.00 3.93 -7.99
C ASN A 202 0.06 2.73 -8.93
N ASN A 203 -1.11 2.15 -9.17
CA ASN A 203 -1.27 1.03 -10.09
C ASN A 203 -1.53 1.46 -11.54
N GLN A 204 -1.40 2.78 -11.81
CA GLN A 204 -1.40 3.48 -13.09
C GLN A 204 -2.75 3.55 -13.81
N TRP A 205 -3.82 3.01 -13.21
CA TRP A 205 -5.13 2.99 -13.84
C TRP A 205 -6.26 3.29 -12.84
N ALA A 206 -6.88 4.44 -12.97
CA ALA A 206 -8.14 4.77 -12.30
C ALA A 206 -9.30 4.27 -13.17
N ILE A 207 -9.80 3.06 -12.91
CA ILE A 207 -10.71 2.29 -13.77
C ILE A 207 -10.12 2.19 -15.19
N SER A 208 -10.59 3.04 -16.11
CA SER A 208 -10.17 3.12 -17.51
C SER A 208 -9.29 4.34 -17.83
N SER A 209 -8.99 5.19 -16.84
CA SER A 209 -8.15 6.38 -17.01
C SER A 209 -6.70 6.08 -16.66
N ASN A 210 -5.81 6.18 -17.66
CA ASN A 210 -4.37 5.98 -17.44
C ASN A 210 -3.77 7.14 -16.62
N ILE A 211 -2.71 6.87 -15.86
CA ILE A 211 -2.00 7.85 -15.02
C ILE A 211 -1.57 9.09 -15.79
N ALA A 212 -1.20 8.98 -17.07
CA ALA A 212 -0.78 10.10 -17.90
C ALA A 212 -1.90 11.12 -18.17
N SER A 213 -3.17 10.71 -18.02
CA SER A 213 -4.34 11.59 -18.10
C SER A 213 -4.73 12.18 -16.73
N GLN A 214 -4.20 11.64 -15.63
CA GLN A 214 -4.55 12.04 -14.26
C GLN A 214 -3.55 13.08 -13.70
N THR A 215 -2.28 13.00 -14.06
CA THR A 215 -1.24 13.88 -13.52
C THR A 215 -0.16 14.20 -14.57
N LYS A 216 0.48 15.34 -14.39
CA LYS A 216 1.64 15.77 -15.20
C LYS A 216 2.98 15.58 -14.49
N VAL A 217 2.93 15.32 -13.20
CA VAL A 217 4.11 15.08 -12.35
C VAL A 217 3.92 13.78 -11.56
N PRO A 218 4.99 13.11 -11.13
CA PRO A 218 4.89 11.96 -10.23
C PRO A 218 4.08 12.29 -8.98
N LEU A 219 3.31 11.31 -8.49
CA LEU A 219 2.35 11.56 -7.41
C LEU A 219 3.03 11.91 -6.08
N TYR A 220 4.21 11.35 -5.79
CA TYR A 220 4.94 11.68 -4.56
C TYR A 220 5.28 13.18 -4.45
N ARG A 221 5.45 13.88 -5.57
CA ARG A 221 5.73 15.32 -5.59
C ARG A 221 4.53 16.20 -5.21
N ARG A 222 3.32 15.62 -5.19
CA ARG A 222 2.14 16.39 -4.73
C ARG A 222 2.26 16.83 -3.28
N GLY A 223 2.96 16.06 -2.45
CA GLY A 223 3.22 16.42 -1.05
C GLY A 223 4.02 17.70 -0.89
N GLU A 224 4.96 17.96 -1.81
CA GLU A 224 5.85 19.13 -1.76
C GLU A 224 5.09 20.46 -1.70
N GLY A 225 3.99 20.57 -2.48
CA GLY A 225 3.15 21.76 -2.50
C GLY A 225 2.45 22.07 -1.16
N PHE A 226 2.35 21.09 -0.27
CA PHE A 226 1.77 21.20 1.06
C PHE A 226 2.83 21.15 2.18
N GLY A 227 4.13 20.97 1.83
CA GLY A 227 5.19 20.80 2.81
C GLY A 227 5.31 19.38 3.36
N VAL A 228 4.72 18.38 2.69
CA VAL A 228 4.82 16.95 3.04
C VAL A 228 5.92 16.30 2.21
N PRO A 229 7.00 15.79 2.82
CA PRO A 229 8.05 15.08 2.10
C PRO A 229 7.50 13.83 1.38
N GLY A 230 7.94 13.63 0.14
CA GLY A 230 7.50 12.52 -0.68
C GLY A 230 8.65 11.60 -1.11
N LEU A 231 8.37 10.29 -1.20
CA LEU A 231 9.29 9.28 -1.72
C LEU A 231 8.55 8.37 -2.70
N ARG A 232 9.19 8.08 -3.84
CA ARG A 232 8.73 7.05 -4.77
C ARG A 232 9.45 5.73 -4.51
N VAL A 233 8.70 4.65 -4.46
CA VAL A 233 9.18 3.29 -4.19
C VAL A 233 8.75 2.37 -5.32
N ASP A 234 9.59 1.39 -5.71
CA ASP A 234 9.14 0.28 -6.56
C ASP A 234 8.12 -0.57 -5.80
N GLY A 235 6.85 -0.40 -6.15
CA GLY A 235 5.73 -1.09 -5.51
C GLY A 235 5.66 -2.60 -5.79
N ASN A 236 6.52 -3.11 -6.69
CA ASN A 236 6.69 -4.55 -6.93
C ASN A 236 7.89 -5.14 -6.16
N ASP A 237 8.60 -4.30 -5.41
CA ASP A 237 9.69 -4.69 -4.51
C ASP A 237 9.19 -4.71 -3.06
N VAL A 238 8.98 -5.90 -2.52
CA VAL A 238 8.47 -6.06 -1.14
C VAL A 238 9.44 -5.54 -0.09
N LEU A 239 10.75 -5.61 -0.35
CA LEU A 239 11.79 -5.13 0.57
C LEU A 239 11.80 -3.60 0.62
N ALA A 240 11.76 -2.95 -0.54
CA ALA A 240 11.70 -1.49 -0.62
C ALA A 240 10.40 -0.94 -0.01
N CYS A 241 9.25 -1.58 -0.28
CA CYS A 241 7.97 -1.19 0.33
C CYS A 241 7.99 -1.35 1.85
N TYR A 242 8.57 -2.45 2.36
CA TYR A 242 8.72 -2.66 3.79
C TYR A 242 9.63 -1.60 4.42
N ALA A 243 10.86 -1.44 3.90
CA ALA A 243 11.85 -0.53 4.47
C ALA A 243 11.39 0.92 4.48
N ALA A 244 10.82 1.39 3.35
CA ALA A 244 10.28 2.75 3.26
C ALA A 244 9.16 2.98 4.27
N THR A 245 8.19 2.08 4.32
CA THR A 245 7.07 2.23 5.25
C THR A 245 7.53 2.16 6.69
N LYS A 246 8.44 1.21 7.03
CA LYS A 246 8.97 1.05 8.39
C LYS A 246 9.63 2.32 8.90
N ILE A 247 10.55 2.90 8.11
CA ILE A 247 11.27 4.12 8.50
C ILE A 247 10.29 5.27 8.71
N HIS A 248 9.39 5.52 7.76
CA HIS A 248 8.51 6.68 7.85
C HIS A 248 7.39 6.50 8.89
N MET A 249 6.95 5.28 9.18
CA MET A 249 6.06 5.02 10.31
C MET A 249 6.77 5.23 11.65
N ASP A 250 8.03 4.81 11.78
CA ASP A 250 8.82 5.06 12.98
C ASP A 250 9.04 6.57 13.18
N GLU A 251 9.45 7.28 12.14
CA GLU A 251 9.62 8.74 12.18
C GLU A 251 8.30 9.47 12.50
N ALA A 252 7.17 9.00 11.97
CA ALA A 252 5.86 9.57 12.29
C ALA A 252 5.49 9.37 13.77
N ARG A 253 5.76 8.19 14.36
CA ARG A 253 5.58 7.95 15.82
C ARG A 253 6.46 8.87 16.66
N GLU A 254 7.65 9.22 16.18
CA GLU A 254 8.54 10.19 16.82
C GLU A 254 8.10 11.65 16.67
N GLY A 255 6.99 11.92 15.96
CA GLY A 255 6.47 13.26 15.71
C GLY A 255 7.14 14.01 14.56
N LYS A 256 7.83 13.29 13.67
CA LYS A 256 8.50 13.86 12.48
C LYS A 256 7.64 13.79 11.19
N GLY A 257 6.42 13.25 11.26
CA GLY A 257 5.48 13.21 10.14
C GLY A 257 4.88 14.58 9.80
N PRO A 258 4.06 14.69 8.74
CA PRO A 258 3.58 13.60 7.85
C PRO A 258 4.55 13.25 6.73
N TYR A 259 4.32 12.08 6.07
CA TYR A 259 5.07 11.62 4.90
C TYR A 259 4.15 11.10 3.79
N LEU A 260 4.60 11.18 2.53
CA LEU A 260 3.89 10.68 1.37
C LEU A 260 4.73 9.63 0.62
N LEU A 261 4.27 8.39 0.57
CA LEU A 261 4.91 7.31 -0.17
C LEU A 261 4.11 6.98 -1.43
N GLU A 262 4.75 6.99 -2.60
CA GLU A 262 4.18 6.51 -3.86
C GLU A 262 4.78 5.15 -4.20
N ALA A 263 4.05 4.06 -4.00
CA ALA A 263 4.41 2.74 -4.49
C ALA A 263 3.98 2.59 -5.95
N LEU A 264 4.97 2.72 -6.86
CA LEU A 264 4.74 2.55 -8.29
C LEU A 264 4.62 1.06 -8.62
N THR A 265 3.42 0.64 -8.95
CA THR A 265 3.07 -0.74 -9.26
C THR A 265 2.17 -0.82 -10.48
N TYR A 266 1.48 -1.94 -10.68
CA TYR A 266 0.56 -2.10 -11.78
C TYR A 266 -0.61 -3.02 -11.45
N ARG A 267 -1.80 -2.62 -11.90
CA ARG A 267 -3.00 -3.46 -11.81
C ARG A 267 -3.01 -4.48 -12.96
N ILE A 268 -2.52 -5.69 -12.71
CA ILE A 268 -2.49 -6.76 -13.72
C ILE A 268 -3.91 -7.20 -14.11
N GLY A 269 -4.80 -7.35 -13.15
CA GLY A 269 -6.19 -7.74 -13.36
C GLY A 269 -7.10 -6.61 -13.84
N ALA A 270 -8.39 -6.90 -13.97
CA ALA A 270 -9.43 -5.90 -14.17
C ALA A 270 -9.56 -4.99 -12.94
N HIS A 271 -10.22 -3.85 -13.09
CA HIS A 271 -10.50 -2.96 -11.94
C HIS A 271 -11.37 -3.68 -10.90
N THR A 272 -12.41 -4.31 -11.37
CA THR A 272 -13.28 -5.24 -10.62
C THR A 272 -13.72 -6.37 -11.53
N THR A 273 -14.40 -7.38 -10.99
CA THR A 273 -14.95 -8.48 -11.80
C THR A 273 -16.08 -8.05 -12.76
N SER A 274 -16.55 -6.81 -12.66
CA SER A 274 -17.52 -6.22 -13.61
C SER A 274 -16.87 -5.37 -14.71
N ASP A 275 -15.51 -5.28 -14.72
CA ASP A 275 -14.73 -4.48 -15.66
C ASP A 275 -14.14 -5.36 -16.76
N ASP A 276 -13.97 -4.76 -17.95
CA ASP A 276 -13.30 -5.38 -19.10
C ASP A 276 -12.11 -4.52 -19.55
N PRO A 277 -10.90 -4.81 -19.05
CA PRO A 277 -9.73 -4.00 -19.33
C PRO A 277 -9.25 -4.07 -20.79
N THR A 278 -9.70 -5.03 -21.58
CA THR A 278 -9.33 -5.14 -23.01
C THR A 278 -9.84 -3.98 -23.86
N LYS A 279 -10.81 -3.22 -23.33
CA LYS A 279 -11.39 -2.06 -23.99
C LYS A 279 -10.53 -0.79 -23.93
N TYR A 280 -9.55 -0.73 -23.01
CA TYR A 280 -8.82 0.51 -22.75
C TYR A 280 -7.33 0.32 -22.47
N ARG A 281 -6.83 -0.92 -22.42
CA ARG A 281 -5.46 -1.23 -22.00
C ARG A 281 -4.79 -2.20 -22.99
N ASP A 282 -3.55 -1.92 -23.35
CA ASP A 282 -2.77 -2.74 -24.26
C ASP A 282 -2.14 -3.94 -23.55
N GLU A 283 -2.12 -5.09 -24.24
CA GLU A 283 -1.55 -6.33 -23.72
C GLU A 283 -0.03 -6.23 -23.53
N GLU A 284 0.67 -5.45 -24.38
CA GLU A 284 2.11 -5.22 -24.28
C GLU A 284 2.49 -4.54 -22.96
N GLU A 285 1.66 -3.58 -22.51
CA GLU A 285 1.84 -2.91 -21.22
C GLU A 285 1.67 -3.92 -20.05
N VAL A 286 0.66 -4.77 -20.15
CA VAL A 286 0.41 -5.82 -19.14
C VAL A 286 1.58 -6.80 -19.07
N GLU A 287 2.09 -7.23 -20.23
CA GLU A 287 3.21 -8.17 -20.30
C GLU A 287 4.51 -7.58 -19.75
N TYR A 288 4.77 -6.30 -20.02
CA TYR A 288 5.89 -5.58 -19.41
C TYR A 288 5.87 -5.66 -17.88
N TRP A 289 4.68 -5.55 -17.27
CA TRP A 289 4.52 -5.61 -15.81
C TRP A 289 4.47 -7.04 -15.28
N ARG A 290 4.00 -8.02 -16.06
CA ARG A 290 4.11 -9.46 -15.71
C ARG A 290 5.56 -9.91 -15.55
N GLN A 291 6.47 -9.39 -16.37
CA GLN A 291 7.91 -9.65 -16.24
C GLN A 291 8.54 -9.04 -14.98
N ARG A 292 7.78 -8.19 -14.28
CA ARG A 292 8.14 -7.56 -13.01
C ARG A 292 7.31 -8.08 -11.85
N ASP A 293 6.79 -9.30 -11.98
CA ASP A 293 5.94 -9.91 -10.97
C ASP A 293 6.61 -9.91 -9.60
N PRO A 294 5.92 -9.39 -8.55
CA PRO A 294 6.52 -9.25 -7.22
C PRO A 294 6.87 -10.59 -6.57
N ILE A 295 6.06 -11.63 -6.80
CA ILE A 295 6.26 -12.94 -6.20
C ILE A 295 7.42 -13.65 -6.88
N ALA A 296 7.45 -13.65 -8.22
CA ALA A 296 8.50 -14.30 -8.98
C ALA A 296 9.89 -13.71 -8.70
N ARG A 297 10.01 -12.36 -8.68
CA ARG A 297 11.30 -11.71 -8.37
C ARG A 297 11.78 -12.03 -6.96
N PHE A 298 10.87 -12.05 -5.99
CA PHE A 298 11.21 -12.33 -4.60
C PHE A 298 11.56 -13.81 -4.39
N GLU A 299 10.91 -14.72 -5.10
CA GLU A 299 11.30 -16.15 -5.12
C GLU A 299 12.74 -16.34 -5.60
N VAL A 300 13.13 -15.67 -6.69
CA VAL A 300 14.51 -15.75 -7.20
C VAL A 300 15.51 -15.22 -6.16
N PHE A 301 15.19 -14.10 -5.50
CA PHE A 301 16.01 -13.58 -4.41
C PHE A 301 16.17 -14.59 -3.27
N LEU A 302 15.07 -15.17 -2.77
CA LEU A 302 15.13 -16.15 -1.67
C LEU A 302 15.96 -17.39 -2.05
N ARG A 303 15.80 -17.92 -3.28
CA ARG A 303 16.58 -19.06 -3.75
C ARG A 303 18.10 -18.79 -3.87
N ARG A 304 18.49 -17.52 -4.05
CA ARG A 304 19.90 -17.11 -4.06
C ARG A 304 20.49 -16.96 -2.65
N GLN A 305 19.63 -16.78 -1.65
CA GLN A 305 20.08 -16.69 -0.23
C GLN A 305 20.28 -18.08 0.42
N GLY A 306 19.76 -19.16 -0.20
CA GLY A 306 19.78 -20.54 0.29
C GLY A 306 18.41 -20.99 0.69
#